data_e30cbc7f6c070913bf11e8fbd33a0cec
#
_entry.id   e30cbc7f6c070913bf11e8fbd33a0cec
#
_cell.length_a   1.000
_cell.length_b   1.000
_cell.length_c   1.000
_cell.angle_alpha   90.00
_cell.angle_beta   90.00
_cell.angle_gamma   90.00
#
_symmetry.space_group_name_H-M   'P 1'
#
loop_
_entity.id
_entity.type
_entity.pdbx_description
1 polymer ?
#
loop_
_entity_poly.entity_id
_entity_poly.type
_entity_poly.pdbx_seq_one_letter_code
_entity_poly.pdbx_strand_id
1 'polypeptide(L)'
;MITFAVLGLGNRGSVYSNNIIKHKNAKIVSVCDISEASLNQAKELYDVADDELFDNEDEFFKVKRADVLIVATLDGLHCRQTVKALSLGYDVLLEKPVAPTMEECNEIYAAAKKYGRDVVVCHNLRYTPFYQKLKTLIKSGVIGEVLSVEQAENVAYSHYMCSFIRGKWHSAEETSPIILQKCCHDIDIISWFVERKETYEESFGTLEYYTRTRKPAGSPERCLDCKYKNCRYNAYEFSIKAPGTLCVPYGFKYTPENIADFLRPADNLYGQCVFSCPNDVCDRQTVNVAFEDGVTANLLMHGFSLYETYRITRVFGSKGRLTGRLEDGKIRLALFDGTDKIIDVNDEIEDKESHSGGDAKLVADYISYKETGVRPLGISELADSLQSHRLAFGAEEKRLENPLPTKTGTVPTKDTVGYTGIYEKVKNFIAKYGDGVRAVTMTVNCREEDLQKRIESDLGFMSGLIGSAVCKIDKNVSDKGYPHGFIVAFCENGALARLSFTCSPLAERTEISAFAPSANVYADSETNKVIVKTGELFDDDREI
;
A
#
# COMPACT_ATOMS: atom_id res chain seq x y z
N MET A 1 20.39 -19.07 -21.80
CA MET A 1 20.78 -18.15 -20.68
C MET A 1 20.22 -16.79 -21.02
N ILE A 2 19.43 -16.21 -20.13
CA ILE A 2 18.81 -14.88 -20.32
C ILE A 2 19.77 -13.83 -19.73
N THR A 3 20.05 -12.80 -20.50
CA THR A 3 20.92 -11.71 -20.07
C THR A 3 20.10 -10.50 -19.63
N PHE A 4 20.51 -9.89 -18.51
CA PHE A 4 19.88 -8.72 -17.94
C PHE A 4 20.85 -7.55 -17.89
N ALA A 5 20.37 -6.37 -18.27
CA ALA A 5 21.00 -5.11 -17.92
C ALA A 5 20.16 -4.39 -16.86
N VAL A 6 20.79 -3.57 -16.03
CA VAL A 6 20.10 -2.87 -14.93
C VAL A 6 20.33 -1.37 -15.07
N LEU A 7 19.25 -0.62 -15.13
CA LEU A 7 19.25 0.83 -15.10
C LEU A 7 18.68 1.32 -13.76
N GLY A 8 19.55 1.82 -12.90
CA GLY A 8 19.26 2.14 -11.52
C GLY A 8 19.51 0.96 -10.56
N LEU A 9 20.69 0.91 -9.93
CA LEU A 9 21.07 -0.11 -8.94
C LEU A 9 20.85 0.39 -7.50
N GLY A 10 19.75 1.13 -7.28
CA GLY A 10 19.27 1.49 -5.95
C GLY A 10 18.70 0.27 -5.21
N ASN A 11 17.85 0.52 -4.19
CA ASN A 11 17.24 -0.55 -3.40
C ASN A 11 16.53 -1.60 -4.29
N ARG A 12 15.66 -1.18 -5.23
CA ARG A 12 14.89 -2.09 -6.07
C ARG A 12 15.75 -2.84 -7.08
N GLY A 13 16.60 -2.11 -7.81
CA GLY A 13 17.54 -2.73 -8.74
C GLY A 13 18.42 -3.78 -8.08
N SER A 14 18.95 -3.51 -6.87
CA SER A 14 19.74 -4.47 -6.10
C SER A 14 18.95 -5.69 -5.68
N VAL A 15 17.68 -5.52 -5.25
CA VAL A 15 16.80 -6.65 -4.87
C VAL A 15 16.59 -7.59 -6.05
N TYR A 16 16.29 -7.08 -7.24
CA TYR A 16 16.12 -7.90 -8.43
C TYR A 16 17.43 -8.56 -8.85
N SER A 17 18.52 -7.81 -8.85
CA SER A 17 19.85 -8.31 -9.20
C SER A 17 20.29 -9.47 -8.29
N ASN A 18 20.12 -9.31 -6.97
CA ASN A 18 20.44 -10.34 -5.98
C ASN A 18 19.59 -11.62 -6.17
N ASN A 19 18.38 -11.51 -6.69
CA ASN A 19 17.56 -12.67 -7.01
C ASN A 19 17.95 -13.29 -8.36
N ILE A 20 18.26 -12.49 -9.37
CA ILE A 20 18.68 -12.98 -10.70
C ILE A 20 19.91 -13.89 -10.61
N ILE A 21 20.93 -13.47 -9.85
CA ILE A 21 22.19 -14.25 -9.74
C ILE A 21 22.02 -15.62 -9.05
N LYS A 22 20.90 -15.86 -8.36
CA LYS A 22 20.56 -17.18 -7.81
C LYS A 22 20.14 -18.18 -8.88
N HIS A 23 19.82 -17.71 -10.09
CA HIS A 23 19.35 -18.56 -11.20
C HIS A 23 20.45 -18.88 -12.18
N LYS A 24 20.70 -20.18 -12.41
CA LYS A 24 21.77 -20.68 -13.32
C LYS A 24 21.58 -20.26 -14.77
N ASN A 25 20.35 -19.96 -15.17
CA ASN A 25 19.98 -19.62 -16.55
C ASN A 25 19.85 -18.10 -16.78
N ALA A 26 20.24 -17.29 -15.80
CA ALA A 26 20.17 -15.84 -15.87
C ALA A 26 21.52 -15.21 -15.47
N LYS A 27 21.84 -14.07 -16.07
CA LYS A 27 23.08 -13.32 -15.77
C LYS A 27 22.84 -11.82 -15.93
N ILE A 28 23.43 -11.03 -15.03
CA ILE A 28 23.54 -9.58 -15.19
C ILE A 28 24.82 -9.32 -16.00
N VAL A 29 24.70 -8.56 -17.07
CA VAL A 29 25.81 -8.32 -18.00
C VAL A 29 26.18 -6.85 -18.14
N SER A 30 25.31 -5.92 -17.74
CA SER A 30 25.59 -4.49 -17.79
C SER A 30 24.81 -3.73 -16.74
N VAL A 31 25.36 -2.67 -16.17
CA VAL A 31 24.71 -1.82 -15.17
C VAL A 31 24.96 -0.35 -15.48
N CYS A 32 23.90 0.47 -15.32
CA CYS A 32 24.00 1.92 -15.36
C CYS A 32 23.43 2.52 -14.09
N ASP A 33 24.24 3.26 -13.34
CA ASP A 33 23.84 4.01 -12.14
C ASP A 33 24.75 5.22 -11.95
N ILE A 34 24.18 6.35 -11.51
CA ILE A 34 24.94 7.57 -11.24
C ILE A 34 25.86 7.47 -10.01
N SER A 35 25.67 6.45 -9.19
CA SER A 35 26.43 6.21 -7.96
C SER A 35 27.61 5.29 -8.21
N GLU A 36 28.83 5.80 -8.04
CA GLU A 36 30.05 5.01 -8.09
C GLU A 36 30.01 3.81 -7.12
N ALA A 37 29.42 4.00 -5.93
CA ALA A 37 29.26 2.92 -4.96
C ALA A 37 28.35 1.79 -5.49
N SER A 38 27.30 2.12 -6.23
CA SER A 38 26.43 1.13 -6.89
C SER A 38 27.16 0.41 -8.02
N LEU A 39 27.97 1.10 -8.81
CA LEU A 39 28.78 0.50 -9.86
C LEU A 39 29.84 -0.46 -9.30
N ASN A 40 30.49 -0.08 -8.20
CA ASN A 40 31.43 -0.95 -7.49
C ASN A 40 30.72 -2.19 -6.93
N GLN A 41 29.52 -2.04 -6.37
CA GLN A 41 28.69 -3.17 -5.96
C GLN A 41 28.39 -4.12 -7.13
N ALA A 42 28.05 -3.59 -8.32
CA ALA A 42 27.78 -4.38 -9.50
C ALA A 42 28.98 -5.23 -9.93
N LYS A 43 30.16 -4.65 -9.87
CA LYS A 43 31.43 -5.35 -10.16
C LYS A 43 31.69 -6.46 -9.14
N GLU A 44 31.56 -6.16 -7.86
CA GLU A 44 31.90 -7.10 -6.77
C GLU A 44 30.90 -8.25 -6.63
N LEU A 45 29.60 -7.97 -6.74
CA LEU A 45 28.55 -8.95 -6.44
C LEU A 45 28.01 -9.66 -7.68
N TYR A 46 28.03 -9.01 -8.85
CA TYR A 46 27.40 -9.56 -10.05
C TYR A 46 28.40 -9.89 -11.16
N ASP A 47 29.70 -9.70 -10.90
CA ASP A 47 30.78 -9.98 -11.86
C ASP A 47 30.57 -9.27 -13.22
N VAL A 48 30.13 -8.00 -13.16
CA VAL A 48 29.95 -7.16 -14.35
C VAL A 48 31.31 -6.59 -14.75
N ALA A 49 31.66 -6.73 -16.04
CA ALA A 49 32.92 -6.23 -16.60
C ALA A 49 33.01 -4.70 -16.53
N ASP A 50 34.23 -4.15 -16.38
CA ASP A 50 34.45 -2.72 -16.21
C ASP A 50 33.92 -1.88 -17.39
N ASP A 51 33.96 -2.39 -18.60
CA ASP A 51 33.48 -1.77 -19.82
C ASP A 51 31.94 -1.89 -20.02
N GLU A 52 31.27 -2.58 -19.09
CA GLU A 52 29.81 -2.71 -19.03
C GLU A 52 29.20 -2.00 -17.79
N LEU A 53 29.98 -1.16 -17.13
CA LEU A 53 29.57 -0.27 -16.04
C LEU A 53 29.48 1.17 -16.54
N PHE A 54 28.32 1.80 -16.38
CA PHE A 54 28.02 3.13 -16.92
C PHE A 54 27.51 4.06 -15.80
N ASP A 55 28.07 5.26 -15.72
CA ASP A 55 27.58 6.35 -14.88
C ASP A 55 26.65 7.31 -15.67
N ASN A 56 26.54 7.09 -16.97
CA ASN A 56 25.78 7.92 -17.90
C ASN A 56 24.88 7.05 -18.80
N GLU A 57 23.59 7.34 -18.84
CA GLU A 57 22.63 6.59 -19.63
C GLU A 57 22.76 6.77 -21.15
N ASP A 58 23.27 7.92 -21.62
CA ASP A 58 23.47 8.15 -23.05
C ASP A 58 24.55 7.21 -23.63
N GLU A 59 25.61 6.95 -22.85
CA GLU A 59 26.61 5.96 -23.21
C GLU A 59 26.05 4.53 -23.12
N PHE A 60 25.29 4.25 -22.06
CA PHE A 60 24.65 2.96 -21.88
C PHE A 60 23.71 2.61 -23.04
N PHE A 61 22.91 3.57 -23.52
CA PHE A 61 21.91 3.36 -24.59
C PHE A 61 22.47 3.47 -26.02
N LYS A 62 23.81 3.58 -26.22
CA LYS A 62 24.36 3.56 -27.59
C LYS A 62 24.10 2.26 -28.32
N VAL A 63 24.06 1.14 -27.62
CA VAL A 63 23.79 -0.19 -28.18
C VAL A 63 22.95 -1.02 -27.22
N LYS A 64 22.27 -2.05 -27.75
CA LYS A 64 21.60 -3.07 -26.93
C LYS A 64 22.66 -3.98 -26.28
N ARG A 65 22.58 -4.18 -24.95
CA ARG A 65 23.58 -4.91 -24.14
C ARG A 65 23.08 -6.26 -23.62
N ALA A 66 21.77 -6.43 -23.49
CA ALA A 66 21.15 -7.62 -22.89
C ALA A 66 19.82 -7.95 -23.56
N ASP A 67 19.24 -9.10 -23.25
CA ASP A 67 17.90 -9.47 -23.69
C ASP A 67 16.84 -8.61 -23.01
N VAL A 68 17.00 -8.38 -21.69
CA VAL A 68 16.06 -7.68 -20.82
C VAL A 68 16.74 -6.49 -20.15
N LEU A 69 16.05 -5.36 -20.11
CA LEU A 69 16.45 -4.22 -19.28
C LEU A 69 15.54 -4.14 -18.05
N ILE A 70 16.14 -4.09 -16.86
CA ILE A 70 15.44 -3.70 -15.65
C ILE A 70 15.51 -2.19 -15.52
N VAL A 71 14.37 -1.52 -15.49
CA VAL A 71 14.27 -0.08 -15.22
C VAL A 71 13.80 0.11 -13.79
N ALA A 72 14.72 0.51 -12.91
CA ALA A 72 14.51 0.67 -11.47
C ALA A 72 15.04 2.02 -10.95
N THR A 73 14.92 3.04 -11.77
CA THR A 73 15.25 4.44 -11.51
C THR A 73 14.12 5.16 -10.75
N LEU A 74 14.13 6.48 -10.70
CA LEU A 74 13.00 7.27 -10.25
C LEU A 74 11.90 7.26 -11.31
N ASP A 75 10.65 7.22 -10.87
CA ASP A 75 9.46 7.11 -11.70
C ASP A 75 9.35 8.19 -12.80
N GLY A 76 9.78 9.43 -12.54
CA GLY A 76 9.86 10.48 -13.55
C GLY A 76 10.82 10.20 -14.73
N LEU A 77 11.65 9.16 -14.64
CA LEU A 77 12.56 8.74 -15.71
C LEU A 77 12.04 7.54 -16.49
N HIS A 78 11.06 6.82 -15.95
CA HIS A 78 10.60 5.53 -16.45
C HIS A 78 10.16 5.61 -17.92
N CYS A 79 9.38 6.64 -18.29
CA CYS A 79 8.83 6.76 -19.63
C CYS A 79 9.96 6.85 -20.68
N ARG A 80 10.80 7.87 -20.59
CA ARG A 80 11.86 8.07 -21.61
C ARG A 80 12.86 6.91 -21.69
N GLN A 81 13.21 6.33 -20.53
CA GLN A 81 14.13 5.20 -20.45
C GLN A 81 13.54 3.92 -21.05
N THR A 82 12.27 3.63 -20.71
CA THR A 82 11.57 2.45 -21.23
C THR A 82 11.34 2.58 -22.74
N VAL A 83 10.87 3.72 -23.22
CA VAL A 83 10.67 3.97 -24.66
C VAL A 83 11.98 3.82 -25.43
N LYS A 84 13.10 4.34 -24.88
CA LYS A 84 14.42 4.18 -25.47
C LYS A 84 14.86 2.72 -25.50
N ALA A 85 14.67 1.98 -24.41
CA ALA A 85 14.99 0.55 -24.30
C ALA A 85 14.21 -0.27 -25.35
N LEU A 86 12.90 -0.05 -25.45
CA LEU A 86 12.04 -0.73 -26.42
C LEU A 86 12.49 -0.47 -27.86
N SER A 87 12.90 0.78 -28.17
CA SER A 87 13.39 1.14 -29.50
C SER A 87 14.71 0.44 -29.86
N LEU A 88 15.52 0.07 -28.88
CA LEU A 88 16.74 -0.72 -29.04
C LEU A 88 16.48 -2.23 -29.06
N GLY A 89 15.23 -2.65 -28.83
CA GLY A 89 14.82 -4.05 -28.89
C GLY A 89 14.97 -4.82 -27.58
N TYR A 90 15.08 -4.15 -26.43
CA TYR A 90 14.97 -4.81 -25.14
C TYR A 90 13.53 -5.24 -24.86
N ASP A 91 13.36 -6.35 -24.15
CA ASP A 91 12.19 -6.53 -23.30
C ASP A 91 12.47 -5.84 -21.96
N VAL A 92 11.42 -5.34 -21.29
CA VAL A 92 11.61 -4.50 -20.10
C VAL A 92 10.91 -5.10 -18.88
N LEU A 93 11.64 -5.18 -17.79
CA LEU A 93 11.11 -5.37 -16.44
C LEU A 93 11.09 -4.00 -15.76
N LEU A 94 9.90 -3.40 -15.64
CA LEU A 94 9.71 -2.02 -15.24
C LEU A 94 9.26 -1.91 -13.77
N GLU A 95 10.00 -1.16 -12.96
CA GLU A 95 9.55 -0.83 -11.60
C GLU A 95 8.26 -0.02 -11.61
N LYS A 96 7.48 -0.20 -10.54
CA LYS A 96 6.25 0.57 -10.31
C LYS A 96 6.56 1.96 -9.67
N PRO A 97 5.72 2.97 -9.88
CA PRO A 97 4.63 3.02 -10.87
C PRO A 97 5.17 3.05 -12.30
N VAL A 98 4.32 2.74 -13.26
CA VAL A 98 4.72 2.71 -14.70
C VAL A 98 5.32 4.05 -15.11
N ALA A 99 4.63 5.15 -14.80
CA ALA A 99 5.07 6.53 -14.97
C ALA A 99 4.23 7.47 -14.09
N PRO A 100 4.65 8.73 -13.88
CA PRO A 100 3.93 9.72 -13.08
C PRO A 100 2.61 10.22 -13.68
N THR A 101 2.41 10.07 -15.00
CA THR A 101 1.21 10.54 -15.72
C THR A 101 0.62 9.45 -16.62
N MET A 102 -0.69 9.56 -16.91
CA MET A 102 -1.34 8.64 -17.85
C MET A 102 -0.84 8.80 -19.29
N GLU A 103 -0.46 10.01 -19.67
CA GLU A 103 0.14 10.30 -20.98
C GLU A 103 1.42 9.50 -21.19
N GLU A 104 2.32 9.54 -20.21
CA GLU A 104 3.58 8.79 -20.22
C GLU A 104 3.34 7.27 -20.17
N CYS A 105 2.37 6.82 -19.38
CA CYS A 105 1.96 5.41 -19.36
C CYS A 105 1.49 4.95 -20.74
N ASN A 106 0.69 5.76 -21.43
CA ASN A 106 0.21 5.47 -22.78
C ASN A 106 1.34 5.54 -23.81
N GLU A 107 2.33 6.42 -23.65
CA GLU A 107 3.52 6.48 -24.52
C GLU A 107 4.34 5.19 -24.43
N ILE A 108 4.59 4.67 -23.21
CA ILE A 108 5.24 3.37 -23.03
C ILE A 108 4.45 2.26 -23.72
N TYR A 109 3.12 2.25 -23.56
CA TYR A 109 2.28 1.24 -24.18
C TYR A 109 2.32 1.29 -25.71
N ALA A 110 2.25 2.50 -26.27
CA ALA A 110 2.37 2.69 -27.72
C ALA A 110 3.74 2.23 -28.25
N ALA A 111 4.82 2.54 -27.50
CA ALA A 111 6.17 2.09 -27.85
C ALA A 111 6.31 0.56 -27.78
N ALA A 112 5.79 -0.08 -26.73
CA ALA A 112 5.80 -1.54 -26.60
C ALA A 112 5.10 -2.21 -27.80
N LYS A 113 3.94 -1.71 -28.20
CA LYS A 113 3.22 -2.17 -29.40
C LYS A 113 4.01 -1.92 -30.69
N LYS A 114 4.56 -0.70 -30.85
CA LYS A 114 5.31 -0.30 -32.03
C LYS A 114 6.54 -1.19 -32.27
N TYR A 115 7.28 -1.49 -31.22
CA TYR A 115 8.52 -2.25 -31.34
C TYR A 115 8.33 -3.76 -31.11
N GLY A 116 7.10 -4.21 -30.77
CA GLY A 116 6.78 -5.62 -30.53
C GLY A 116 7.61 -6.20 -29.39
N ARG A 117 7.73 -5.46 -28.27
CA ARG A 117 8.50 -5.85 -27.10
C ARG A 117 7.62 -5.95 -25.87
N ASP A 118 8.00 -6.88 -24.98
CA ASP A 118 7.29 -7.08 -23.72
C ASP A 118 7.71 -6.05 -22.67
N VAL A 119 6.74 -5.53 -21.92
CA VAL A 119 6.94 -4.79 -20.69
C VAL A 119 6.16 -5.48 -19.58
N VAL A 120 6.87 -5.98 -18.57
CA VAL A 120 6.28 -6.55 -17.36
C VAL A 120 6.54 -5.59 -16.22
N VAL A 121 5.47 -5.24 -15.52
CA VAL A 121 5.53 -4.29 -14.39
C VAL A 121 5.73 -5.03 -13.07
N CYS A 122 6.60 -4.52 -12.22
CA CYS A 122 7.01 -5.13 -10.96
C CYS A 122 5.94 -5.00 -9.85
N HIS A 123 4.72 -5.46 -10.09
CA HIS A 123 3.69 -5.60 -9.07
C HIS A 123 3.95 -6.83 -8.20
N ASN A 124 4.97 -6.75 -7.35
CA ASN A 124 5.49 -7.86 -6.56
C ASN A 124 4.46 -8.55 -5.66
N LEU A 125 3.41 -7.86 -5.21
CA LEU A 125 2.36 -8.46 -4.40
C LEU A 125 1.65 -9.60 -5.12
N ARG A 126 1.45 -9.53 -6.45
CA ARG A 126 0.85 -10.64 -7.23
C ARG A 126 1.62 -11.94 -7.10
N TYR A 127 2.91 -11.89 -6.74
CA TYR A 127 3.79 -13.06 -6.65
C TYR A 127 3.92 -13.61 -5.24
N THR A 128 3.36 -12.93 -4.23
CA THR A 128 3.38 -13.46 -2.86
C THR A 128 2.54 -14.74 -2.76
N PRO A 129 2.94 -15.76 -2.00
CA PRO A 129 2.15 -16.96 -1.81
C PRO A 129 0.71 -16.65 -1.35
N PHE A 130 0.54 -15.63 -0.51
CA PHE A 130 -0.75 -15.19 -0.02
C PHE A 130 -1.69 -14.74 -1.15
N TYR A 131 -1.27 -13.80 -1.99
CA TYR A 131 -2.11 -13.29 -3.10
C TYR A 131 -2.26 -14.30 -4.23
N GLN A 132 -1.24 -15.14 -4.50
CA GLN A 132 -1.34 -16.27 -5.41
C GLN A 132 -2.43 -17.26 -4.97
N LYS A 133 -2.47 -17.57 -3.67
CA LYS A 133 -3.48 -18.46 -3.11
C LYS A 133 -4.87 -17.86 -3.18
N LEU A 134 -5.03 -16.59 -2.81
CA LEU A 134 -6.30 -15.88 -2.96
C LEU A 134 -6.81 -15.92 -4.39
N LYS A 135 -5.97 -15.56 -5.37
CA LYS A 135 -6.33 -15.59 -6.79
C LYS A 135 -6.71 -16.99 -7.28
N THR A 136 -5.96 -18.01 -6.85
CA THR A 136 -6.26 -19.41 -7.17
C THR A 136 -7.62 -19.83 -6.63
N LEU A 137 -7.94 -19.46 -5.38
CA LEU A 137 -9.22 -19.75 -4.75
C LEU A 137 -10.38 -19.02 -5.47
N ILE A 138 -10.19 -17.75 -5.84
CA ILE A 138 -11.16 -16.98 -6.63
C ILE A 138 -11.39 -17.69 -7.97
N LYS A 139 -10.34 -18.02 -8.71
CA LYS A 139 -10.42 -18.71 -10.02
C LYS A 139 -11.05 -20.10 -9.94
N SER A 140 -10.91 -20.80 -8.81
CA SER A 140 -11.57 -22.10 -8.60
C SER A 140 -13.09 -22.00 -8.47
N GLY A 141 -13.63 -20.79 -8.27
CA GLY A 141 -15.05 -20.56 -8.06
C GLY A 141 -15.56 -21.05 -6.69
N VAL A 142 -14.66 -21.31 -5.73
CA VAL A 142 -15.04 -21.82 -4.41
C VAL A 142 -15.95 -20.84 -3.65
N ILE A 143 -15.72 -19.53 -3.79
CA ILE A 143 -16.59 -18.48 -3.22
C ILE A 143 -17.70 -18.03 -4.17
N GLY A 144 -17.85 -18.65 -5.35
CA GLY A 144 -18.78 -18.21 -6.40
C GLY A 144 -18.29 -16.99 -7.16
N GLU A 145 -19.22 -16.18 -7.68
CA GLU A 145 -18.88 -14.89 -8.32
C GLU A 145 -18.38 -13.89 -7.30
N VAL A 146 -17.35 -13.13 -7.66
CA VAL A 146 -16.87 -12.01 -6.83
C VAL A 146 -17.91 -10.90 -6.88
N LEU A 147 -18.35 -10.46 -5.72
CA LEU A 147 -19.35 -9.40 -5.55
C LEU A 147 -18.72 -8.12 -5.01
N SER A 148 -17.74 -8.24 -4.09
CA SER A 148 -17.06 -7.09 -3.52
C SER A 148 -15.65 -7.45 -3.08
N VAL A 149 -14.73 -6.45 -3.15
CA VAL A 149 -13.36 -6.56 -2.65
C VAL A 149 -13.08 -5.41 -1.68
N GLU A 150 -12.54 -5.75 -0.53
CA GLU A 150 -12.04 -4.80 0.45
C GLU A 150 -10.53 -4.94 0.60
N GLN A 151 -9.83 -3.84 0.46
CA GLN A 151 -8.38 -3.77 0.63
C GLN A 151 -8.03 -2.65 1.62
N ALA A 152 -7.15 -2.94 2.57
CA ALA A 152 -6.60 -1.91 3.46
C ALA A 152 -5.08 -1.96 3.45
N GLU A 153 -4.46 -0.84 3.16
CA GLU A 153 -3.03 -0.58 3.28
C GLU A 153 -2.78 0.24 4.53
N ASN A 154 -2.32 -0.43 5.59
CA ASN A 154 -2.04 0.18 6.88
C ASN A 154 -0.54 0.47 6.98
N VAL A 155 -0.12 1.64 6.51
CA VAL A 155 1.29 2.02 6.47
C VAL A 155 1.80 2.31 7.87
N ALA A 156 2.89 1.64 8.28
CA ALA A 156 3.56 1.96 9.54
C ALA A 156 3.93 3.45 9.59
N TYR A 157 3.65 4.11 10.72
CA TYR A 157 3.98 5.53 10.87
C TYR A 157 5.47 5.82 10.63
N SER A 158 6.33 4.86 10.97
CA SER A 158 7.77 4.91 10.75
C SER A 158 8.11 4.92 9.27
N HIS A 159 7.54 4.01 8.49
CA HIS A 159 7.68 3.98 7.04
C HIS A 159 7.08 5.24 6.41
N TYR A 160 5.89 5.65 6.85
CA TYR A 160 5.24 6.84 6.34
C TYR A 160 6.09 8.10 6.55
N MET A 161 6.60 8.32 7.76
CA MET A 161 7.42 9.50 8.06
C MET A 161 8.77 9.52 7.34
N CYS A 162 9.37 8.34 7.07
CA CYS A 162 10.66 8.25 6.38
C CYS A 162 10.53 8.34 4.85
N SER A 163 9.43 7.89 4.27
CA SER A 163 9.24 7.84 2.83
C SER A 163 8.40 8.99 2.29
N PHE A 164 7.30 9.33 2.97
CA PHE A 164 6.25 10.21 2.46
C PHE A 164 6.18 11.57 3.18
N ILE A 165 7.00 11.80 4.22
CA ILE A 165 7.15 13.10 4.85
C ILE A 165 8.55 13.65 4.65
N ARG A 166 9.58 12.85 4.95
CA ARG A 166 11.00 13.24 4.88
C ARG A 166 11.73 12.69 3.68
N GLY A 167 11.18 11.66 3.04
CA GLY A 167 11.82 10.93 1.96
C GLY A 167 11.49 11.50 0.59
N LYS A 168 11.93 10.79 -0.43
CA LYS A 168 11.82 11.18 -1.84
C LYS A 168 10.38 11.34 -2.32
N TRP A 169 9.42 10.68 -1.67
CA TRP A 169 7.99 10.67 -2.04
C TRP A 169 7.16 11.62 -1.18
N HIS A 170 7.75 12.70 -0.67
CA HIS A 170 7.08 13.69 0.16
C HIS A 170 6.20 14.66 -0.64
N SER A 171 6.47 14.84 -1.91
CA SER A 171 5.74 15.73 -2.82
C SER A 171 5.13 14.97 -3.99
N ALA A 172 3.84 15.15 -4.19
CA ALA A 172 3.10 14.61 -5.32
C ALA A 172 3.48 15.30 -6.63
N GLU A 173 3.90 16.59 -6.58
CA GLU A 173 4.35 17.34 -7.74
C GLU A 173 5.73 16.87 -8.23
N GLU A 174 6.65 16.58 -7.31
CA GLU A 174 8.01 16.14 -7.65
C GLU A 174 8.08 14.68 -8.06
N THR A 175 7.14 13.85 -7.60
CA THR A 175 7.09 12.42 -7.89
C THR A 175 5.72 11.99 -8.38
N SER A 176 4.87 11.50 -7.51
CA SER A 176 3.46 11.15 -7.79
C SER A 176 2.67 11.10 -6.47
N PRO A 177 1.32 11.18 -6.53
CA PRO A 177 0.50 11.07 -5.34
C PRO A 177 0.67 9.71 -4.64
N ILE A 178 0.46 9.69 -3.32
CA ILE A 178 0.67 8.47 -2.51
C ILE A 178 -0.19 7.30 -2.98
N ILE A 179 -1.38 7.57 -3.52
CA ILE A 179 -2.25 6.53 -4.06
C ILE A 179 -1.59 5.77 -5.21
N LEU A 180 -0.77 6.44 -6.01
CA LEU A 180 0.03 5.82 -7.07
C LEU A 180 1.34 5.26 -6.51
N GLN A 181 2.09 6.04 -5.70
CA GLN A 181 3.39 5.62 -5.18
C GLN A 181 3.32 4.40 -4.27
N LYS A 182 2.34 4.35 -3.38
CA LYS A 182 2.22 3.29 -2.37
C LYS A 182 1.13 2.28 -2.73
N CYS A 183 -0.05 2.76 -3.07
CA CYS A 183 -1.23 1.92 -3.21
C CYS A 183 -1.46 1.40 -4.64
N CYS A 184 -0.58 1.69 -5.60
CA CYS A 184 -0.67 1.07 -6.93
C CYS A 184 -0.66 -0.47 -6.85
N HIS A 185 0.05 -1.05 -5.87
CA HIS A 185 -0.01 -2.48 -5.60
C HIS A 185 -1.40 -2.95 -5.16
N ASP A 186 -2.05 -2.17 -4.29
CA ASP A 186 -3.34 -2.52 -3.70
C ASP A 186 -4.46 -2.38 -4.73
N ILE A 187 -4.41 -1.32 -5.55
CA ILE A 187 -5.32 -1.12 -6.68
C ILE A 187 -5.10 -2.20 -7.74
N ASP A 188 -3.86 -2.59 -7.99
CA ASP A 188 -3.52 -3.68 -8.89
C ASP A 188 -4.09 -5.03 -8.41
N ILE A 189 -4.00 -5.34 -7.12
CA ILE A 189 -4.61 -6.53 -6.52
C ILE A 189 -6.14 -6.50 -6.65
N ILE A 190 -6.78 -5.35 -6.40
CA ILE A 190 -8.23 -5.19 -6.60
C ILE A 190 -8.59 -5.49 -8.06
N SER A 191 -7.94 -4.82 -9.01
CA SER A 191 -8.18 -5.00 -10.45
C SER A 191 -7.95 -6.45 -10.88
N TRP A 192 -6.88 -7.07 -10.38
CA TRP A 192 -6.55 -8.47 -10.67
C TRP A 192 -7.56 -9.47 -10.11
N PHE A 193 -8.19 -9.19 -8.96
CA PHE A 193 -9.22 -10.05 -8.39
C PHE A 193 -10.55 -9.90 -9.10
N VAL A 194 -10.92 -8.67 -9.45
CA VAL A 194 -12.21 -8.35 -10.07
C VAL A 194 -12.25 -8.74 -11.55
N GLU A 195 -11.16 -8.51 -12.31
CA GLU A 195 -11.07 -8.78 -13.76
C GLU A 195 -12.24 -8.20 -14.57
N ARG A 196 -12.68 -6.98 -14.20
CA ARG A 196 -13.73 -6.21 -14.87
C ARG A 196 -13.29 -4.77 -15.06
N LYS A 197 -13.90 -4.08 -16.01
CA LYS A 197 -13.65 -2.67 -16.24
C LYS A 197 -14.35 -1.83 -15.17
N GLU A 198 -13.64 -0.82 -14.70
CA GLU A 198 -14.18 0.22 -13.83
C GLU A 198 -15.25 1.05 -14.55
N THR A 199 -16.32 1.41 -13.84
CA THR A 199 -17.42 2.23 -14.35
C THR A 199 -17.62 3.52 -13.59
N TYR A 200 -17.18 3.56 -12.33
CA TYR A 200 -17.29 4.72 -11.46
C TYR A 200 -16.28 4.62 -10.33
N GLU A 201 -15.73 5.75 -9.93
CA GLU A 201 -14.84 5.87 -8.77
C GLU A 201 -15.06 7.15 -8.00
N GLU A 202 -14.85 7.08 -6.69
CA GLU A 202 -14.82 8.21 -5.77
C GLU A 202 -13.66 8.07 -4.81
N SER A 203 -13.05 9.20 -4.47
CA SER A 203 -11.93 9.22 -3.56
C SER A 203 -11.94 10.43 -2.66
N PHE A 204 -11.55 10.20 -1.42
CA PHE A 204 -11.42 11.23 -0.40
C PHE A 204 -10.12 11.01 0.37
N GLY A 205 -9.39 12.07 0.58
CA GLY A 205 -8.14 12.00 1.30
C GLY A 205 -7.67 13.38 1.73
N THR A 206 -6.82 13.40 2.74
CA THR A 206 -6.31 14.67 3.27
C THR A 206 -4.93 14.49 3.90
N LEU A 207 -4.17 15.57 3.91
CA LEU A 207 -3.02 15.77 4.77
C LEU A 207 -3.44 16.71 5.91
N GLU A 208 -3.66 16.18 7.11
CA GLU A 208 -4.14 16.98 8.24
C GLU A 208 -3.28 16.81 9.48
N TYR A 209 -2.72 15.61 9.68
CA TYR A 209 -1.97 15.33 10.90
C TYR A 209 -0.52 15.81 10.81
N TYR A 210 0.20 15.48 9.76
CA TYR A 210 1.62 15.84 9.61
C TYR A 210 1.79 17.23 9.01
N THR A 211 1.26 18.24 9.72
CA THR A 211 1.24 19.65 9.28
C THR A 211 1.79 20.59 10.35
N ARG A 212 2.17 21.79 9.95
CA ARG A 212 2.66 22.84 10.89
C ARG A 212 1.67 23.20 11.98
N THR A 213 0.37 23.06 11.73
CA THR A 213 -0.69 23.33 12.73
C THR A 213 -0.67 22.35 13.90
N ARG A 214 -0.07 21.17 13.72
CA ARG A 214 0.09 20.11 14.74
C ARG A 214 1.46 20.13 15.38
N LYS A 215 2.35 21.02 14.99
CA LYS A 215 3.69 21.11 15.55
C LYS A 215 3.61 21.48 17.02
N PRO A 216 4.25 20.71 17.94
CA PRO A 216 4.27 21.04 19.36
C PRO A 216 4.89 22.42 19.62
N ALA A 217 4.27 23.21 20.48
CA ALA A 217 4.71 24.57 20.78
C ALA A 217 6.17 24.59 21.28
N GLY A 218 7.00 25.47 20.69
CA GLY A 218 8.41 25.60 21.02
C GLY A 218 9.32 24.46 20.53
N SER A 219 8.82 23.56 19.67
CA SER A 219 9.69 22.61 18.98
C SER A 219 10.46 23.30 17.84
N PRO A 220 11.75 22.99 17.65
CA PRO A 220 12.57 23.54 16.57
C PRO A 220 12.19 22.94 15.21
N GLU A 221 12.80 23.47 14.13
CA GLU A 221 12.61 22.92 12.78
C GLU A 221 13.35 21.59 12.59
N ARG A 222 14.35 21.29 13.40
CA ARG A 222 15.20 20.09 13.24
C ARG A 222 15.19 19.20 14.48
N CYS A 223 15.22 17.88 14.25
CA CYS A 223 15.15 16.88 15.32
C CYS A 223 16.40 16.88 16.22
N LEU A 224 17.60 17.17 15.67
CA LEU A 224 18.84 17.21 16.45
C LEU A 224 18.84 18.32 17.51
N ASP A 225 18.13 19.43 17.24
CA ASP A 225 18.02 20.57 18.15
C ASP A 225 16.83 20.44 19.11
N CYS A 226 16.04 19.34 19.00
CA CYS A 226 14.78 19.19 19.68
C CYS A 226 14.96 18.66 21.12
N LYS A 227 14.38 19.38 22.08
CA LYS A 227 14.38 18.98 23.50
C LYS A 227 13.34 17.91 23.88
N TYR A 228 12.40 17.60 22.98
CA TYR A 228 11.37 16.60 23.19
C TYR A 228 11.93 15.19 22.95
N LYS A 229 12.63 14.63 23.96
CA LYS A 229 13.31 13.32 23.84
C LYS A 229 12.37 12.16 23.63
N ASN A 230 11.12 12.24 24.11
CA ASN A 230 10.12 11.16 23.95
C ASN A 230 9.26 11.33 22.67
N CYS A 231 9.69 12.14 21.72
CA CYS A 231 8.99 12.29 20.46
C CYS A 231 9.19 11.03 19.60
N ARG A 232 8.11 10.28 19.34
CA ARG A 232 8.14 9.09 18.47
C ARG A 232 8.63 9.36 17.05
N TYR A 233 8.57 10.63 16.63
CA TYR A 233 8.97 11.08 15.29
C TYR A 233 10.38 11.66 15.27
N ASN A 234 11.11 11.62 16.38
CA ASN A 234 12.48 12.15 16.40
C ASN A 234 13.38 11.33 15.48
N ALA A 235 13.89 11.96 14.43
CA ALA A 235 14.65 11.29 13.38
C ALA A 235 15.91 10.61 13.91
N TYR A 236 16.63 11.27 14.84
CA TYR A 236 17.86 10.73 15.41
C TYR A 236 17.59 9.50 16.28
N GLU A 237 16.70 9.63 17.27
CA GLU A 237 16.34 8.55 18.17
C GLU A 237 15.76 7.34 17.43
N PHE A 238 14.92 7.62 16.41
CA PHE A 238 14.33 6.60 15.61
C PHE A 238 15.36 5.83 14.78
N SER A 239 16.30 6.54 14.14
CA SER A 239 17.33 5.92 13.28
C SER A 239 18.34 5.07 14.05
N ILE A 240 18.58 5.41 15.33
CA ILE A 240 19.39 4.56 16.22
C ILE A 240 18.65 3.25 16.55
N LYS A 241 17.35 3.34 16.83
CA LYS A 241 16.54 2.18 17.24
C LYS A 241 16.16 1.26 16.06
N ALA A 242 16.01 1.82 14.87
CA ALA A 242 15.62 1.14 13.65
C ALA A 242 16.58 1.45 12.50
N PRO A 243 17.80 0.89 12.51
CA PRO A 243 18.75 1.04 11.40
C PRO A 243 18.12 0.55 10.08
N GLY A 244 18.45 1.20 8.97
CA GLY A 244 17.93 0.85 7.63
C GLY A 244 16.67 1.60 7.21
N THR A 245 16.11 2.46 8.07
CA THR A 245 14.93 3.27 7.72
C THR A 245 15.26 4.55 6.96
N LEU A 246 16.50 5.02 7.01
CA LEU A 246 16.98 6.15 6.23
C LEU A 246 17.41 5.71 4.84
N CYS A 247 17.08 6.52 3.83
CA CYS A 247 17.65 6.35 2.50
C CYS A 247 19.08 6.93 2.49
N VAL A 248 20.03 6.09 2.83
CA VAL A 248 21.47 6.43 2.91
C VAL A 248 22.26 5.73 1.81
N PRO A 249 23.47 6.23 1.46
CA PRO A 249 24.35 5.56 0.50
C PRO A 249 24.68 4.12 0.90
N TYR A 250 24.96 3.28 -0.08
CA TYR A 250 25.46 1.93 0.14
C TYR A 250 26.70 1.95 1.06
N GLY A 251 26.77 1.00 1.98
CA GLY A 251 27.90 0.91 2.94
C GLY A 251 27.83 1.90 4.12
N PHE A 252 26.73 2.67 4.25
CA PHE A 252 26.54 3.58 5.39
C PHE A 252 26.56 2.81 6.71
N LYS A 253 27.41 3.26 7.64
CA LYS A 253 27.47 2.66 8.99
C LYS A 253 26.57 3.44 9.94
N TYR A 254 25.58 2.76 10.51
CA TYR A 254 24.61 3.33 11.44
C TYR A 254 25.22 3.50 12.85
N THR A 255 26.21 4.38 12.96
CA THR A 255 26.71 4.84 14.28
C THR A 255 26.00 6.12 14.70
N PRO A 256 25.92 6.44 16.01
CA PRO A 256 25.32 7.68 16.49
C PRO A 256 25.90 8.93 15.79
N GLU A 257 27.21 8.97 15.58
CA GLU A 257 27.92 10.07 14.93
C GLU A 257 27.52 10.19 13.45
N ASN A 258 27.59 9.09 12.70
CA ASN A 258 27.24 9.09 11.28
C ASN A 258 25.77 9.47 11.06
N ILE A 259 24.86 8.98 11.92
CA ILE A 259 23.45 9.34 11.87
C ILE A 259 23.28 10.85 12.13
N ALA A 260 23.94 11.39 13.15
CA ALA A 260 23.87 12.82 13.45
C ALA A 260 24.41 13.66 12.30
N ASP A 261 25.54 13.28 11.71
CA ASP A 261 26.15 13.98 10.57
C ASP A 261 25.28 13.91 9.32
N PHE A 262 24.67 12.76 9.04
CA PHE A 262 23.69 12.60 7.94
C PHE A 262 22.46 13.49 8.13
N LEU A 263 21.94 13.60 9.35
CA LEU A 263 20.74 14.40 9.63
C LEU A 263 21.02 15.91 9.77
N ARG A 264 22.27 16.35 9.86
CA ARG A 264 22.66 17.74 10.15
C ARG A 264 22.42 18.73 9.01
N PRO A 265 22.70 18.41 7.71
CA PRO A 265 22.57 19.38 6.62
C PRO A 265 21.16 20.00 6.56
N ALA A 266 21.10 21.31 6.32
CA ALA A 266 19.84 22.06 6.36
C ALA A 266 18.84 21.63 5.29
N ASP A 267 19.32 21.21 4.14
CA ASP A 267 18.59 20.70 2.97
C ASP A 267 18.20 19.23 3.10
N ASN A 268 18.74 18.51 4.08
CA ASN A 268 18.37 17.12 4.30
C ASN A 268 17.07 17.03 5.11
N LEU A 269 15.97 16.69 4.42
CA LEU A 269 14.63 16.54 5.01
C LEU A 269 14.57 15.48 6.11
N TYR A 270 15.41 14.45 6.08
CA TYR A 270 15.42 13.42 7.13
C TYR A 270 15.68 13.98 8.52
N GLY A 271 16.47 15.06 8.64
CA GLY A 271 16.72 15.74 9.91
C GLY A 271 15.61 16.69 10.34
N GLN A 272 14.63 16.98 9.50
CA GLN A 272 13.57 17.95 9.76
C GLN A 272 12.46 17.38 10.65
N CYS A 273 11.81 18.25 11.41
CA CYS A 273 10.62 17.88 12.19
C CYS A 273 9.48 17.46 11.23
N VAL A 274 8.84 16.32 11.47
CA VAL A 274 7.74 15.80 10.60
C VAL A 274 6.60 16.80 10.43
N PHE A 275 6.39 17.69 11.40
CA PHE A 275 5.38 18.74 11.34
C PHE A 275 5.85 20.01 10.61
N SER A 276 7.07 20.03 10.12
CA SER A 276 7.68 21.17 9.42
C SER A 276 8.13 20.82 8.01
N CYS A 277 8.03 19.55 7.62
CA CYS A 277 8.39 19.12 6.28
C CYS A 277 7.43 19.72 5.23
N PRO A 278 7.90 19.93 3.99
CA PRO A 278 7.09 20.47 2.89
C PRO A 278 6.27 19.39 2.18
N ASN A 279 5.86 18.33 2.89
CA ASN A 279 5.07 17.24 2.32
C ASN A 279 3.65 17.69 1.97
N ASP A 280 3.13 17.19 0.84
CA ASP A 280 1.80 17.47 0.30
C ASP A 280 0.94 16.21 0.09
N VAL A 281 1.51 15.02 0.26
CA VAL A 281 0.80 13.75 0.08
C VAL A 281 -0.15 13.44 1.24
N CYS A 282 -1.27 12.77 0.94
CA CYS A 282 -2.29 12.44 1.94
C CYS A 282 -1.76 11.58 3.07
N ASP A 283 -2.09 11.90 4.32
CA ASP A 283 -1.82 11.01 5.46
C ASP A 283 -2.88 9.91 5.64
N ARG A 284 -4.02 10.05 4.96
CA ARG A 284 -5.08 9.04 4.81
C ARG A 284 -5.90 9.27 3.56
N GLN A 285 -6.34 8.20 2.92
CA GLN A 285 -7.16 8.23 1.72
C GLN A 285 -8.06 7.00 1.67
N THR A 286 -9.27 7.17 1.14
CA THR A 286 -10.16 6.07 0.80
C THR A 286 -10.59 6.20 -0.65
N VAL A 287 -10.65 5.07 -1.34
CA VAL A 287 -11.08 4.98 -2.73
C VAL A 287 -12.21 3.95 -2.82
N ASN A 288 -13.27 4.30 -3.49
CA ASN A 288 -14.41 3.44 -3.76
C ASN A 288 -14.55 3.28 -5.27
N VAL A 289 -14.71 2.05 -5.73
CA VAL A 289 -14.78 1.73 -7.15
C VAL A 289 -16.00 0.85 -7.41
N ALA A 290 -16.75 1.19 -8.45
CA ALA A 290 -17.74 0.30 -9.06
C ALA A 290 -17.21 -0.21 -10.40
N PHE A 291 -17.42 -1.49 -10.66
CA PHE A 291 -17.04 -2.17 -11.90
C PHE A 291 -18.27 -2.60 -12.67
N GLU A 292 -18.06 -3.05 -13.91
CA GLU A 292 -19.09 -3.72 -14.69
C GLU A 292 -19.73 -4.87 -13.89
N ASP A 293 -20.97 -5.22 -14.21
CA ASP A 293 -21.78 -6.24 -13.53
C ASP A 293 -22.10 -5.94 -12.05
N GLY A 294 -21.87 -4.69 -11.60
CA GLY A 294 -22.20 -4.24 -10.24
C GLY A 294 -21.23 -4.69 -9.17
N VAL A 295 -20.07 -5.22 -9.53
CA VAL A 295 -19.00 -5.51 -8.57
C VAL A 295 -18.47 -4.23 -7.97
N THR A 296 -18.20 -4.23 -6.67
CA THR A 296 -17.67 -3.07 -5.95
C THR A 296 -16.34 -3.36 -5.30
N ALA A 297 -15.50 -2.34 -5.16
CA ALA A 297 -14.31 -2.45 -4.33
C ALA A 297 -14.05 -1.16 -3.57
N ASN A 298 -13.25 -1.28 -2.53
CA ASN A 298 -12.71 -0.12 -1.85
C ASN A 298 -11.28 -0.37 -1.37
N LEU A 299 -10.56 0.73 -1.26
CA LEU A 299 -9.23 0.77 -0.68
C LEU A 299 -9.22 1.80 0.45
N LEU A 300 -8.74 1.40 1.62
CA LEU A 300 -8.39 2.31 2.72
C LEU A 300 -6.88 2.36 2.87
N MET A 301 -6.31 3.57 2.85
CA MET A 301 -4.91 3.82 3.15
C MET A 301 -4.78 4.81 4.31
N HIS A 302 -3.87 4.56 5.24
CA HIS A 302 -3.45 5.53 6.24
C HIS A 302 -2.00 5.33 6.69
N GLY A 303 -1.36 6.43 7.15
CA GLY A 303 0.04 6.47 7.62
C GLY A 303 0.19 6.37 9.15
N PHE A 304 -0.69 5.62 9.85
CA PHE A 304 -0.78 5.64 11.31
C PHE A 304 -0.65 4.26 11.98
N SER A 305 -0.28 3.20 11.24
CA SER A 305 -0.03 1.90 11.86
C SER A 305 1.19 1.95 12.78
N LEU A 306 1.11 1.29 13.94
CA LEU A 306 2.12 1.45 14.99
C LEU A 306 3.42 0.70 14.73
N TYR A 307 3.33 -0.61 14.50
CA TYR A 307 4.53 -1.46 14.51
C TYR A 307 5.02 -1.79 13.11
N GLU A 308 4.10 -2.10 12.22
CA GLU A 308 4.42 -2.59 10.89
C GLU A 308 3.44 -2.06 9.84
N THR A 309 3.87 -2.07 8.60
CA THR A 309 2.99 -1.94 7.45
C THR A 309 2.32 -3.29 7.23
N TYR A 310 0.99 -3.31 7.12
CA TYR A 310 0.26 -4.54 6.86
C TYR A 310 -0.97 -4.31 6.00
N ARG A 311 -1.39 -5.38 5.33
CA ARG A 311 -2.53 -5.40 4.44
C ARG A 311 -3.62 -6.34 4.92
N ILE A 312 -4.86 -5.86 4.87
CA ILE A 312 -6.04 -6.69 5.07
C ILE A 312 -6.80 -6.77 3.76
N THR A 313 -7.08 -7.99 3.32
CA THR A 313 -7.84 -8.26 2.10
C THR A 313 -9.05 -9.10 2.43
N ARG A 314 -10.23 -8.67 1.95
CA ARG A 314 -11.48 -9.43 2.00
C ARG A 314 -12.08 -9.50 0.62
N VAL A 315 -12.48 -10.69 0.20
CA VAL A 315 -13.17 -10.93 -1.06
C VAL A 315 -14.48 -11.62 -0.76
N PHE A 316 -15.58 -10.96 -1.08
CA PHE A 316 -16.93 -11.47 -0.89
C PHE A 316 -17.42 -12.03 -2.21
N GLY A 317 -17.94 -13.25 -2.15
CA GLY A 317 -18.50 -13.94 -3.30
C GLY A 317 -19.89 -14.48 -3.02
N SER A 318 -20.59 -14.92 -4.08
CA SER A 318 -21.96 -15.40 -4.01
C SER A 318 -22.15 -16.70 -3.22
N LYS A 319 -21.07 -17.39 -2.83
CA LYS A 319 -21.09 -18.63 -2.03
C LYS A 319 -20.34 -18.52 -0.70
N GLY A 320 -19.66 -17.40 -0.44
CA GLY A 320 -18.87 -17.23 0.76
C GLY A 320 -17.82 -16.14 0.60
N ARG A 321 -16.85 -16.13 1.50
CA ARG A 321 -15.79 -15.11 1.53
C ARG A 321 -14.41 -15.66 1.79
N LEU A 322 -13.40 -14.91 1.35
CA LEU A 322 -12.01 -15.04 1.72
C LEU A 322 -11.62 -13.81 2.54
N THR A 323 -10.92 -14.03 3.64
CA THR A 323 -10.39 -12.94 4.47
C THR A 323 -8.99 -13.29 4.93
N GLY A 324 -8.07 -12.34 4.84
CA GLY A 324 -6.73 -12.58 5.34
C GLY A 324 -5.92 -11.31 5.51
N ARG A 325 -4.82 -11.45 6.25
CA ARG A 325 -3.78 -10.45 6.39
C ARG A 325 -2.51 -11.00 5.75
N LEU A 326 -1.92 -10.22 4.84
CA LEU A 326 -0.75 -10.64 4.06
C LEU A 326 0.40 -11.10 4.98
N GLU A 327 0.70 -10.30 5.98
CA GLU A 327 1.85 -10.49 6.87
C GLU A 327 1.70 -11.71 7.80
N ASP A 328 0.46 -12.15 8.05
CA ASP A 328 0.18 -13.38 8.82
C ASP A 328 0.29 -14.64 7.96
N GLY A 329 0.27 -14.51 6.63
CA GLY A 329 0.28 -15.63 5.69
C GLY A 329 -0.94 -16.55 5.83
N LYS A 330 -2.07 -16.07 6.38
CA LYS A 330 -3.25 -16.87 6.66
C LYS A 330 -4.47 -16.35 5.95
N ILE A 331 -5.24 -17.26 5.34
CA ILE A 331 -6.49 -16.98 4.63
C ILE A 331 -7.61 -17.77 5.30
N ARG A 332 -8.65 -17.11 5.77
CA ARG A 332 -9.89 -17.74 6.20
C ARG A 332 -10.81 -17.87 5.00
N LEU A 333 -11.23 -19.07 4.68
CA LEU A 333 -12.29 -19.40 3.75
C LEU A 333 -13.54 -19.75 4.55
N ALA A 334 -14.58 -18.94 4.43
CA ALA A 334 -15.89 -19.18 5.05
C ALA A 334 -16.98 -19.22 3.97
N LEU A 335 -17.75 -20.31 3.92
CA LEU A 335 -18.80 -20.53 2.93
C LEU A 335 -20.19 -20.61 3.59
N PHE A 336 -21.22 -20.31 2.84
CA PHE A 336 -22.60 -20.37 3.32
C PHE A 336 -23.11 -21.78 3.62
N ASP A 337 -22.42 -22.83 3.15
CA ASP A 337 -22.69 -24.23 3.48
C ASP A 337 -22.16 -24.64 4.87
N GLY A 338 -21.56 -23.71 5.62
CA GLY A 338 -20.98 -23.97 6.94
C GLY A 338 -19.47 -24.32 6.90
N THR A 339 -18.84 -24.39 5.73
CA THR A 339 -17.40 -24.57 5.64
C THR A 339 -16.70 -23.34 6.22
N ASP A 340 -15.81 -23.56 7.19
CA ASP A 340 -14.97 -22.50 7.78
C ASP A 340 -13.58 -23.09 8.08
N LYS A 341 -12.56 -22.60 7.39
CA LYS A 341 -11.21 -23.10 7.54
C LYS A 341 -10.15 -22.04 7.31
N ILE A 342 -9.03 -22.19 8.00
CA ILE A 342 -7.81 -21.39 7.80
C ILE A 342 -6.89 -22.14 6.83
N ILE A 343 -6.41 -21.41 5.83
CA ILE A 343 -5.39 -21.87 4.89
C ILE A 343 -4.12 -21.10 5.27
N ASP A 344 -3.08 -21.79 5.66
CA ASP A 344 -1.78 -21.23 6.01
C ASP A 344 -0.84 -21.37 4.81
N VAL A 345 -0.21 -20.28 4.38
CA VAL A 345 0.74 -20.26 3.25
C VAL A 345 2.16 -19.93 3.70
N ASN A 346 2.42 -19.88 5.00
CA ASN A 346 3.73 -19.51 5.54
C ASN A 346 4.84 -20.49 5.13
N ASP A 347 4.52 -21.76 4.95
CA ASP A 347 5.47 -22.76 4.49
C ASP A 347 5.84 -22.63 3.00
N GLU A 348 5.05 -21.87 2.24
CA GLU A 348 5.30 -21.56 0.84
C GLU A 348 6.20 -20.32 0.65
N ILE A 349 6.54 -19.59 1.74
CA ILE A 349 7.36 -18.38 1.71
C ILE A 349 8.83 -18.75 1.89
N GLU A 350 9.59 -18.76 0.80
CA GLU A 350 11.02 -19.05 0.80
C GLU A 350 11.88 -17.90 1.36
N ASP A 351 11.48 -16.66 1.09
CA ASP A 351 12.17 -15.42 1.52
C ASP A 351 11.18 -14.49 2.23
N LYS A 352 11.26 -14.43 3.56
CA LYS A 352 10.36 -13.61 4.39
C LYS A 352 10.77 -12.14 4.44
N GLU A 353 12.00 -11.79 4.06
CA GLU A 353 12.54 -10.45 4.23
C GLU A 353 12.07 -9.47 3.14
N SER A 354 11.77 -9.97 1.93
CA SER A 354 11.48 -9.14 0.77
C SER A 354 10.02 -9.32 0.30
N HIS A 355 9.13 -8.41 0.70
CA HIS A 355 7.70 -8.43 0.34
C HIS A 355 7.06 -9.82 0.47
N SER A 356 7.30 -10.51 1.60
CA SER A 356 6.74 -11.85 1.87
C SER A 356 7.01 -12.85 0.74
N GLY A 357 8.22 -12.83 0.19
CA GLY A 357 8.65 -13.73 -0.89
C GLY A 357 8.30 -13.27 -2.31
N GLY A 358 7.56 -12.17 -2.46
CA GLY A 358 7.08 -11.70 -3.76
C GLY A 358 8.20 -11.30 -4.73
N ASP A 359 9.28 -10.69 -4.24
CA ASP A 359 10.38 -10.24 -5.09
C ASP A 359 11.16 -11.40 -5.71
N ALA A 360 11.50 -12.42 -4.93
CA ALA A 360 12.20 -13.59 -5.42
C ALA A 360 11.36 -14.37 -6.44
N LYS A 361 10.07 -14.54 -6.14
CA LYS A 361 9.15 -15.25 -7.03
C LYS A 361 8.87 -14.45 -8.31
N LEU A 362 8.82 -13.12 -8.27
CA LEU A 362 8.71 -12.28 -9.47
C LEU A 362 9.84 -12.57 -10.44
N VAL A 363 11.09 -12.56 -9.94
CA VAL A 363 12.27 -12.84 -10.77
C VAL A 363 12.23 -14.26 -11.33
N ALA A 364 11.92 -15.26 -10.49
CA ALA A 364 11.84 -16.65 -10.90
C ALA A 364 10.75 -16.86 -11.98
N ASP A 365 9.55 -16.32 -11.76
CA ASP A 365 8.44 -16.42 -12.70
C ASP A 365 8.74 -15.68 -14.01
N TYR A 366 9.41 -14.52 -13.95
CA TYR A 366 9.80 -13.77 -15.14
C TYR A 366 10.83 -14.55 -15.97
N ILE A 367 11.86 -15.11 -15.35
CA ILE A 367 12.86 -15.96 -16.01
C ILE A 367 12.16 -17.17 -16.66
N SER A 368 11.31 -17.88 -15.91
CA SER A 368 10.53 -19.01 -16.44
C SER A 368 9.65 -18.62 -17.64
N TYR A 369 8.99 -17.47 -17.56
CA TYR A 369 8.19 -16.91 -18.66
C TYR A 369 9.03 -16.69 -19.93
N LYS A 370 10.20 -16.07 -19.77
CA LYS A 370 11.11 -15.81 -20.90
C LYS A 370 11.72 -17.09 -21.49
N GLU A 371 11.88 -18.14 -20.71
CA GLU A 371 12.40 -19.44 -21.17
C GLU A 371 11.34 -20.28 -21.89
N THR A 372 10.13 -20.31 -21.34
CA THR A 372 9.11 -21.27 -21.77
C THR A 372 8.02 -20.66 -22.65
N GLY A 373 7.85 -19.33 -22.61
CA GLY A 373 6.72 -18.63 -23.19
C GLY A 373 5.39 -18.85 -22.46
N VAL A 374 5.38 -19.66 -21.38
CA VAL A 374 4.19 -19.91 -20.55
C VAL A 374 4.05 -18.79 -19.51
N ARG A 375 2.92 -18.10 -19.55
CA ARG A 375 2.65 -16.97 -18.63
C ARG A 375 2.27 -17.46 -17.23
N PRO A 376 3.10 -17.23 -16.21
CA PRO A 376 2.72 -17.46 -14.82
C PRO A 376 1.56 -16.58 -14.36
N LEU A 377 0.84 -17.03 -13.33
CA LEU A 377 -0.37 -16.35 -12.82
C LEU A 377 -0.10 -14.91 -12.37
N GLY A 378 1.08 -14.64 -11.81
CA GLY A 378 1.44 -13.32 -11.27
C GLY A 378 1.92 -12.30 -12.30
N ILE A 379 2.24 -12.70 -13.55
CA ILE A 379 2.76 -11.77 -14.55
C ILE A 379 1.77 -10.64 -14.80
N SER A 380 2.21 -9.41 -14.52
CA SER A 380 1.48 -8.18 -14.79
C SER A 380 1.97 -7.57 -16.10
N GLU A 381 1.22 -7.79 -17.17
CA GLU A 381 1.50 -7.11 -18.43
C GLU A 381 1.19 -5.62 -18.31
N LEU A 382 1.81 -4.83 -19.17
CA LEU A 382 1.61 -3.39 -19.19
C LEU A 382 0.12 -2.99 -19.30
N ALA A 383 -0.67 -3.73 -20.09
CA ALA A 383 -2.10 -3.46 -20.24
C ALA A 383 -2.88 -3.61 -18.91
N ASP A 384 -2.55 -4.64 -18.11
CA ASP A 384 -3.15 -4.84 -16.79
C ASP A 384 -2.78 -3.69 -15.84
N SER A 385 -1.50 -3.29 -15.86
CA SER A 385 -0.99 -2.19 -15.03
C SER A 385 -1.58 -0.84 -15.44
N LEU A 386 -1.85 -0.62 -16.73
CA LEU A 386 -2.51 0.61 -17.18
C LEU A 386 -3.94 0.74 -16.63
N GLN A 387 -4.67 -0.36 -16.46
CA GLN A 387 -5.99 -0.32 -15.85
C GLN A 387 -5.89 0.13 -14.39
N SER A 388 -5.00 -0.49 -13.60
CA SER A 388 -4.81 -0.09 -12.20
C SER A 388 -4.27 1.34 -12.05
N HIS A 389 -3.43 1.79 -12.99
CA HIS A 389 -2.93 3.17 -12.99
C HIS A 389 -4.03 4.19 -13.30
N ARG A 390 -4.95 3.91 -14.25
CA ARG A 390 -6.11 4.77 -14.50
C ARG A 390 -6.93 4.96 -13.23
N LEU A 391 -7.22 3.87 -12.51
CA LEU A 391 -7.91 3.96 -11.22
C LEU A 391 -7.14 4.80 -10.20
N ALA A 392 -5.82 4.68 -10.13
CA ALA A 392 -5.01 5.47 -9.21
C ALA A 392 -5.05 6.98 -9.56
N PHE A 393 -4.93 7.32 -10.85
CA PHE A 393 -4.99 8.70 -11.31
C PHE A 393 -6.39 9.29 -11.14
N GLY A 394 -7.44 8.56 -11.53
CA GLY A 394 -8.82 9.00 -11.35
C GLY A 394 -9.18 9.16 -9.87
N ALA A 395 -8.71 8.25 -9.00
CA ALA A 395 -8.89 8.41 -7.56
C ALA A 395 -8.21 9.68 -7.02
N GLU A 396 -7.04 10.05 -7.53
CA GLU A 396 -6.41 11.32 -7.14
C GLU A 396 -7.16 12.53 -7.66
N GLU A 397 -7.62 12.50 -8.91
CA GLU A 397 -8.46 13.55 -9.49
C GLU A 397 -9.73 13.76 -8.65
N LYS A 398 -10.44 12.67 -8.32
CA LYS A 398 -11.63 12.73 -7.46
C LYS A 398 -11.33 13.25 -6.05
N ARG A 399 -10.20 12.91 -5.47
CA ARG A 399 -9.76 13.47 -4.20
C ARG A 399 -9.57 14.99 -4.25
N LEU A 400 -8.99 15.48 -5.33
CA LEU A 400 -8.77 16.92 -5.53
C LEU A 400 -10.08 17.68 -5.80
N GLU A 401 -11.02 17.05 -6.51
CA GLU A 401 -12.37 17.59 -6.74
C GLU A 401 -13.21 17.63 -5.45
N ASN A 402 -12.95 16.73 -4.51
CA ASN A 402 -13.71 16.56 -3.27
C ASN A 402 -12.88 16.88 -2.01
N PRO A 403 -12.40 18.13 -1.84
CA PRO A 403 -11.63 18.48 -0.66
C PRO A 403 -12.45 18.27 0.61
N LEU A 404 -11.85 17.63 1.62
CA LEU A 404 -12.51 17.46 2.91
C LEU A 404 -12.65 18.79 3.63
N PRO A 405 -13.77 19.05 4.31
CA PRO A 405 -13.98 20.28 5.05
C PRO A 405 -12.92 20.45 6.15
N THR A 406 -12.36 21.64 6.22
CA THR A 406 -11.46 22.02 7.32
C THR A 406 -12.28 22.39 8.57
N LYS A 407 -11.71 22.14 9.75
CA LYS A 407 -12.35 22.34 11.04
C LYS A 407 -13.06 23.67 11.20
N THR A 408 -14.38 23.71 11.11
CA THR A 408 -15.22 24.73 11.71
C THR A 408 -16.65 24.22 11.92
N GLY A 409 -17.12 24.06 13.17
CA GLY A 409 -18.54 23.84 13.49
C GLY A 409 -18.87 22.77 14.53
N THR A 410 -19.86 23.05 15.36
CA THR A 410 -20.36 22.25 16.48
C THR A 410 -21.43 21.23 16.06
N VAL A 411 -21.44 20.09 16.73
CA VAL A 411 -22.26 18.91 16.43
C VAL A 411 -23.36 18.69 17.45
N PRO A 412 -24.53 18.22 17.08
CA PRO A 412 -25.53 17.71 18.02
C PRO A 412 -25.41 16.19 18.23
N THR A 413 -25.59 15.79 19.49
CA THR A 413 -25.69 14.41 19.97
C THR A 413 -27.10 13.87 19.88
N LYS A 414 -27.32 12.58 19.57
CA LYS A 414 -28.24 11.69 20.33
C LYS A 414 -28.30 10.22 19.90
N ASP A 415 -28.25 9.45 20.95
CA ASP A 415 -28.84 8.15 21.31
C ASP A 415 -28.99 7.05 20.24
N THR A 416 -28.19 6.03 20.42
CA THR A 416 -28.22 4.79 19.66
C THR A 416 -28.58 3.58 20.52
N VAL A 417 -29.34 2.72 19.93
CA VAL A 417 -29.84 1.47 20.49
C VAL A 417 -28.73 0.40 20.46
N GLY A 418 -28.35 -0.08 21.62
CA GLY A 418 -28.08 -1.44 21.97
C GLY A 418 -27.01 -2.23 21.20
N TYR A 419 -25.74 -1.80 21.26
CA TYR A 419 -24.61 -2.72 21.10
C TYR A 419 -23.87 -2.81 22.44
N THR A 420 -24.26 -3.79 23.23
CA THR A 420 -23.65 -4.04 24.55
C THR A 420 -22.40 -4.90 24.42
N GLY A 421 -21.38 -4.55 25.15
CA GLY A 421 -20.17 -5.35 25.35
C GLY A 421 -18.94 -4.85 24.54
N ILE A 422 -18.77 -5.29 23.31
CA ILE A 422 -17.55 -5.01 22.56
C ILE A 422 -17.39 -3.55 22.17
N TYR A 423 -18.48 -2.86 21.82
CA TYR A 423 -18.45 -1.45 21.44
C TYR A 423 -18.08 -0.55 22.63
N GLU A 424 -18.62 -0.83 23.80
CA GLU A 424 -18.27 -0.09 25.01
C GLU A 424 -16.81 -0.33 25.42
N LYS A 425 -16.28 -1.53 25.23
CA LYS A 425 -14.86 -1.82 25.44
C LYS A 425 -13.97 -1.00 24.51
N VAL A 426 -14.27 -0.98 23.19
CA VAL A 426 -13.54 -0.20 22.20
C VAL A 426 -13.61 1.29 22.51
N LYS A 427 -14.81 1.80 22.82
CA LYS A 427 -15.03 3.21 23.16
C LYS A 427 -14.26 3.63 24.41
N ASN A 428 -14.33 2.85 25.48
CA ASN A 428 -13.64 3.11 26.73
C ASN A 428 -12.12 3.06 26.54
N PHE A 429 -11.64 2.15 25.71
CA PHE A 429 -10.23 2.08 25.39
C PHE A 429 -9.76 3.30 24.61
N ILE A 430 -10.47 3.69 23.54
CA ILE A 430 -10.13 4.89 22.75
C ILE A 430 -10.16 6.14 23.64
N ALA A 431 -11.15 6.27 24.53
CA ALA A 431 -11.22 7.37 25.49
C ALA A 431 -10.00 7.41 26.44
N LYS A 432 -9.46 6.24 26.79
CA LYS A 432 -8.34 6.13 27.73
C LYS A 432 -6.96 6.34 27.09
N TYR A 433 -6.79 5.89 25.84
CA TYR A 433 -5.48 5.82 25.20
C TYR A 433 -5.38 6.56 23.87
N GLY A 434 -6.49 7.09 23.35
CA GLY A 434 -6.54 7.70 22.02
C GLY A 434 -6.26 9.19 22.00
N ASP A 435 -5.21 9.63 21.35
CA ASP A 435 -4.94 11.03 21.00
C ASP A 435 -5.83 11.52 19.83
N GLY A 436 -7.06 11.01 19.78
CA GLY A 436 -8.03 11.22 18.69
C GLY A 436 -7.93 10.18 17.57
N VAL A 437 -9.03 9.52 17.29
CA VAL A 437 -9.15 8.53 16.21
C VAL A 437 -9.12 9.25 14.88
N ARG A 438 -8.34 8.75 13.92
CA ARG A 438 -8.17 9.33 12.57
C ARG A 438 -8.90 8.55 11.49
N ALA A 439 -9.10 7.27 11.69
CA ALA A 439 -9.90 6.46 10.80
C ALA A 439 -10.57 5.31 11.56
N VAL A 440 -11.79 4.98 11.18
CA VAL A 440 -12.52 3.81 11.67
C VAL A 440 -13.04 3.04 10.46
N THR A 441 -12.77 1.74 10.44
CA THR A 441 -13.35 0.82 9.48
C THR A 441 -14.23 -0.17 10.23
N MET A 442 -15.42 -0.39 9.73
CA MET A 442 -16.38 -1.32 10.29
C MET A 442 -16.96 -2.20 9.18
N THR A 443 -16.93 -3.50 9.41
CA THR A 443 -17.55 -4.48 8.50
C THR A 443 -18.71 -5.15 9.22
N VAL A 444 -19.86 -5.15 8.59
CA VAL A 444 -21.10 -5.68 9.18
C VAL A 444 -21.77 -6.65 8.24
N ASN A 445 -22.12 -7.82 8.77
CA ASN A 445 -23.08 -8.71 8.14
C ASN A 445 -24.43 -8.58 8.87
N CYS A 446 -25.50 -8.30 8.16
CA CYS A 446 -26.82 -8.14 8.74
C CYS A 446 -27.91 -8.73 7.82
N ARG A 447 -29.13 -8.84 8.32
CA ARG A 447 -30.30 -9.18 7.47
C ARG A 447 -30.69 -7.96 6.64
N GLU A 448 -31.24 -8.21 5.46
CA GLU A 448 -31.67 -7.15 4.55
C GLU A 448 -32.71 -6.20 5.18
N GLU A 449 -33.65 -6.75 5.95
CA GLU A 449 -34.71 -6.01 6.65
C GLU A 449 -34.17 -5.05 7.72
N ASP A 450 -32.98 -5.34 8.25
CA ASP A 450 -32.33 -4.53 9.29
C ASP A 450 -31.31 -3.52 8.74
N LEU A 451 -31.02 -3.58 7.42
CA LEU A 451 -29.90 -2.88 6.80
C LEU A 451 -29.91 -1.37 7.06
N GLN A 452 -31.04 -0.69 6.80
CA GLN A 452 -31.09 0.78 6.93
C GLN A 452 -30.88 1.22 8.39
N LYS A 453 -31.56 0.54 9.31
CA LYS A 453 -31.46 0.82 10.74
C LYS A 453 -30.03 0.55 11.26
N ARG A 454 -29.41 -0.50 10.73
CA ARG A 454 -28.05 -0.87 11.07
C ARG A 454 -27.03 0.17 10.58
N ILE A 455 -27.16 0.62 9.34
CA ILE A 455 -26.32 1.67 8.77
C ILE A 455 -26.36 2.94 9.62
N GLU A 456 -27.54 3.41 10.01
CA GLU A 456 -27.68 4.62 10.82
C GLU A 456 -27.05 4.46 12.21
N SER A 457 -27.27 3.31 12.85
CA SER A 457 -26.68 2.99 14.14
C SER A 457 -25.15 2.93 14.11
N ASP A 458 -24.60 2.21 13.13
CA ASP A 458 -23.16 1.98 13.02
C ASP A 458 -22.40 3.25 12.61
N LEU A 459 -22.98 4.10 11.76
CA LEU A 459 -22.43 5.42 11.45
C LEU A 459 -22.43 6.34 12.68
N GLY A 460 -23.49 6.31 13.49
CA GLY A 460 -23.57 7.04 14.75
C GLY A 460 -22.48 6.59 15.74
N PHE A 461 -22.27 5.29 15.84
CA PHE A 461 -21.24 4.71 16.69
C PHE A 461 -19.82 5.11 16.21
N MET A 462 -19.53 4.99 14.91
CA MET A 462 -18.24 5.38 14.36
C MET A 462 -17.96 6.88 14.54
N SER A 463 -18.98 7.73 14.36
CA SER A 463 -18.89 9.16 14.65
C SER A 463 -18.52 9.42 16.11
N GLY A 464 -19.12 8.68 17.04
CA GLY A 464 -18.80 8.75 18.48
C GLY A 464 -17.37 8.33 18.80
N LEU A 465 -16.85 7.28 18.15
CA LEU A 465 -15.46 6.84 18.31
C LEU A 465 -14.45 7.89 17.78
N ILE A 466 -14.78 8.54 16.68
CA ILE A 466 -13.94 9.58 16.08
C ILE A 466 -14.01 10.88 16.89
N GLY A 467 -15.05 11.07 17.71
CA GLY A 467 -15.27 12.28 18.47
C GLY A 467 -15.67 13.48 17.59
N SER A 468 -16.32 13.21 16.45
CA SER A 468 -16.72 14.23 15.49
C SER A 468 -17.95 13.80 14.70
N ALA A 469 -18.78 14.76 14.26
CA ALA A 469 -19.94 14.44 13.46
C ALA A 469 -19.58 14.08 12.03
N VAL A 470 -20.48 13.31 11.44
CA VAL A 470 -20.48 12.99 10.02
C VAL A 470 -21.04 14.18 9.24
N CYS A 471 -20.27 14.76 8.33
CA CYS A 471 -20.67 15.90 7.52
C CYS A 471 -21.02 15.53 6.07
N LYS A 472 -20.54 14.39 5.58
CA LYS A 472 -20.85 13.87 4.24
C LYS A 472 -20.90 12.34 4.26
N ILE A 473 -21.82 11.76 3.52
CA ILE A 473 -21.94 10.30 3.36
C ILE A 473 -22.03 9.99 1.87
N ASP A 474 -21.15 9.11 1.41
CA ASP A 474 -21.23 8.50 0.09
C ASP A 474 -21.59 7.03 0.22
N LYS A 475 -22.51 6.57 -0.63
CA LYS A 475 -23.05 5.23 -0.59
C LYS A 475 -22.86 4.54 -1.93
N ASN A 476 -22.41 3.29 -1.88
CA ASN A 476 -22.43 2.38 -3.03
C ASN A 476 -23.05 1.06 -2.60
N VAL A 477 -24.21 0.76 -3.12
CA VAL A 477 -25.02 -0.41 -2.76
C VAL A 477 -25.42 -1.14 -4.04
N SER A 478 -25.15 -2.43 -4.12
CA SER A 478 -25.61 -3.28 -5.22
C SER A 478 -26.99 -3.87 -4.90
N ASP A 479 -27.91 -3.79 -5.86
CA ASP A 479 -29.27 -4.34 -5.77
C ASP A 479 -29.37 -5.77 -6.33
N LYS A 480 -28.28 -6.34 -6.85
CA LYS A 480 -28.25 -7.68 -7.44
C LYS A 480 -27.91 -8.73 -6.38
N GLY A 481 -28.82 -9.63 -6.09
CA GLY A 481 -28.65 -10.68 -5.08
C GLY A 481 -28.89 -10.16 -3.67
N TYR A 482 -28.09 -10.61 -2.70
CA TYR A 482 -28.12 -10.03 -1.36
C TYR A 482 -27.49 -8.65 -1.37
N PRO A 483 -28.14 -7.62 -0.80
CA PRO A 483 -27.57 -6.29 -0.72
C PRO A 483 -26.19 -6.30 -0.06
N HIS A 484 -25.22 -5.74 -0.73
CA HIS A 484 -23.86 -5.56 -0.24
C HIS A 484 -23.34 -4.22 -0.73
N GLY A 485 -22.38 -3.67 -0.02
CA GLY A 485 -21.81 -2.39 -0.40
C GLY A 485 -20.98 -1.77 0.71
N PHE A 486 -20.74 -0.50 0.54
CA PHE A 486 -20.03 0.29 1.54
C PHE A 486 -20.58 1.71 1.62
N ILE A 487 -20.35 2.31 2.75
CA ILE A 487 -20.64 3.71 3.02
C ILE A 487 -19.36 4.34 3.56
N VAL A 488 -19.01 5.51 3.05
CA VAL A 488 -17.94 6.32 3.59
C VAL A 488 -18.56 7.56 4.21
N ALA A 489 -18.20 7.81 5.45
CA ALA A 489 -18.61 8.97 6.19
C ALA A 489 -17.41 9.87 6.46
N PHE A 490 -17.60 11.15 6.22
CA PHE A 490 -16.61 12.20 6.45
C PHE A 490 -16.99 12.96 7.71
N CYS A 491 -16.03 13.13 8.58
CA CYS A 491 -16.23 13.81 9.84
C CYS A 491 -15.67 15.24 9.79
N GLU A 492 -16.28 16.17 10.50
CA GLU A 492 -15.89 17.58 10.55
C GLU A 492 -14.43 17.81 10.96
N ASN A 493 -13.88 16.91 11.76
CA ASN A 493 -12.47 16.94 12.15
C ASN A 493 -11.50 16.38 11.10
N GLY A 494 -11.98 16.06 9.90
CA GLY A 494 -11.20 15.47 8.82
C GLY A 494 -10.91 13.97 8.97
N ALA A 495 -11.47 13.29 9.96
CA ALA A 495 -11.36 11.83 10.08
C ALA A 495 -12.30 11.12 9.10
N LEU A 496 -11.96 9.89 8.73
CA LEU A 496 -12.73 9.05 7.82
C LEU A 496 -13.33 7.88 8.59
N ALA A 497 -14.60 7.60 8.36
CA ALA A 497 -15.28 6.40 8.81
C ALA A 497 -15.78 5.61 7.62
N ARG A 498 -15.60 4.31 7.66
CA ARG A 498 -16.05 3.43 6.60
C ARG A 498 -16.87 2.29 7.18
N LEU A 499 -18.05 2.10 6.62
CA LEU A 499 -18.93 0.97 6.90
C LEU A 499 -19.05 0.11 5.65
N SER A 500 -18.60 -1.13 5.74
CA SER A 500 -18.86 -2.16 4.73
C SER A 500 -19.95 -3.10 5.23
N PHE A 501 -20.87 -3.52 4.37
CA PHE A 501 -21.92 -4.42 4.75
C PHE A 501 -22.20 -5.46 3.68
N THR A 502 -22.62 -6.64 4.14
CA THR A 502 -23.15 -7.72 3.29
C THR A 502 -24.37 -8.28 4.00
N CYS A 503 -25.50 -8.31 3.32
CA CYS A 503 -26.70 -8.95 3.88
C CYS A 503 -26.61 -10.45 3.68
N SER A 504 -26.83 -11.20 4.76
CA SER A 504 -26.82 -12.66 4.76
C SER A 504 -27.90 -13.18 5.69
N PRO A 505 -28.62 -14.27 5.33
CA PRO A 505 -29.61 -14.87 6.22
C PRO A 505 -29.00 -15.64 7.40
N LEU A 506 -27.69 -15.85 7.46
CA LEU A 506 -27.10 -16.89 8.31
C LEU A 506 -26.38 -16.41 9.57
N ALA A 507 -25.88 -15.19 9.69
CA ALA A 507 -25.27 -14.72 10.93
C ALA A 507 -24.99 -13.21 10.94
N GLU A 508 -25.14 -12.59 12.10
CA GLU A 508 -24.66 -11.24 12.36
C GLU A 508 -23.24 -11.28 12.94
N ARG A 509 -22.30 -10.66 12.24
CA ARG A 509 -20.94 -10.48 12.72
C ARG A 509 -20.48 -9.05 12.47
N THR A 510 -19.79 -8.47 13.43
CA THR A 510 -19.21 -7.13 13.31
C THR A 510 -17.75 -7.17 13.67
N GLU A 511 -16.94 -6.63 12.79
CA GLU A 511 -15.51 -6.39 13.02
C GLU A 511 -15.26 -4.90 13.01
N ILE A 512 -14.49 -4.39 13.97
CA ILE A 512 -14.15 -2.98 14.08
C ILE A 512 -12.63 -2.85 14.13
N SER A 513 -12.12 -1.91 13.36
CA SER A 513 -10.73 -1.48 13.47
C SER A 513 -10.72 0.04 13.62
N ALA A 514 -10.08 0.53 14.65
CA ALA A 514 -9.91 1.95 14.91
C ALA A 514 -8.43 2.29 14.98
N PHE A 515 -8.04 3.37 14.33
CA PHE A 515 -6.66 3.78 14.17
C PHE A 515 -6.45 5.16 14.79
N ALA A 516 -5.54 5.23 15.73
CA ALA A 516 -5.13 6.46 16.40
C ALA A 516 -3.60 6.55 16.43
N PRO A 517 -3.01 7.75 16.58
CA PRO A 517 -1.56 7.90 16.63
C PRO A 517 -0.85 7.12 17.75
N SER A 518 -1.55 6.79 18.84
CA SER A 518 -0.98 6.12 20.00
C SER A 518 -1.35 4.65 20.14
N ALA A 519 -2.40 4.17 19.45
CA ALA A 519 -2.86 2.79 19.57
C ALA A 519 -3.71 2.35 18.38
N ASN A 520 -3.63 1.08 18.03
CA ASN A 520 -4.55 0.42 17.11
C ASN A 520 -5.42 -0.56 17.87
N VAL A 521 -6.71 -0.56 17.58
CA VAL A 521 -7.71 -1.43 18.22
C VAL A 521 -8.34 -2.32 17.16
N TYR A 522 -8.44 -3.60 17.47
CA TYR A 522 -9.12 -4.61 16.64
C TYR A 522 -10.15 -5.30 17.52
N ALA A 523 -11.37 -5.35 17.07
CA ALA A 523 -12.46 -5.97 17.80
C ALA A 523 -13.30 -6.86 16.88
N ASP A 524 -13.70 -8.02 17.39
CA ASP A 524 -14.50 -9.01 16.69
C ASP A 524 -15.69 -9.43 17.56
N SER A 525 -16.90 -9.18 17.08
CA SER A 525 -18.13 -9.48 17.83
C SER A 525 -18.42 -10.99 17.95
N GLU A 526 -17.89 -11.84 17.06
CA GLU A 526 -18.09 -13.28 17.14
C GLU A 526 -17.29 -13.90 18.29
N THR A 527 -16.04 -13.46 18.45
CA THR A 527 -15.15 -13.97 19.51
C THR A 527 -15.27 -13.20 20.81
N ASN A 528 -15.93 -12.05 20.79
CA ASN A 528 -16.03 -11.06 21.88
C ASN A 528 -14.65 -10.60 22.41
N LYS A 529 -13.65 -10.61 21.52
CA LYS A 529 -12.27 -10.22 21.83
C LYS A 529 -11.98 -8.82 21.32
N VAL A 530 -11.21 -8.08 22.10
CA VAL A 530 -10.63 -6.79 21.74
C VAL A 530 -9.13 -6.90 21.92
N ILE A 531 -8.39 -6.77 20.84
CA ILE A 531 -6.93 -6.76 20.85
C ILE A 531 -6.47 -5.31 20.70
N VAL A 532 -5.61 -4.90 21.60
CA VAL A 532 -5.04 -3.55 21.60
C VAL A 532 -3.55 -3.63 21.43
N LYS A 533 -3.02 -2.88 20.47
CA LYS A 533 -1.59 -2.71 20.26
C LYS A 533 -1.21 -1.27 20.60
N THR A 534 -0.53 -1.06 21.73
CA THR A 534 -0.04 0.26 22.17
C THR A 534 1.42 0.46 21.79
N GLY A 535 1.85 1.73 21.63
CA GLY A 535 3.17 2.10 21.10
C GLY A 535 4.36 1.94 22.06
N GLU A 536 4.25 1.24 23.17
CA GLU A 536 5.41 0.88 23.98
C GLU A 536 6.08 -0.37 23.43
N LEU A 537 7.40 -0.31 23.30
CA LEU A 537 8.31 -1.33 22.71
C LEU A 537 8.38 -2.61 23.57
N PHE A 538 7.26 -3.18 23.99
CA PHE A 538 7.23 -4.47 24.66
C PHE A 538 6.06 -5.32 24.18
N ASP A 539 6.36 -6.61 24.00
CA ASP A 539 5.47 -7.73 23.76
C ASP A 539 4.32 -7.79 24.77
N ASP A 540 3.24 -7.07 24.50
CA ASP A 540 2.01 -7.24 25.27
C ASP A 540 0.81 -7.05 24.32
N ASP A 541 0.47 -8.13 23.62
CA ASP A 541 -0.88 -8.34 23.11
C ASP A 541 -1.79 -8.55 24.33
N ARG A 542 -2.41 -7.48 24.83
CA ARG A 542 -3.38 -7.61 25.93
C ARG A 542 -4.75 -7.93 25.34
N GLU A 543 -5.19 -9.14 25.60
CA GLU A 543 -6.58 -9.54 25.46
C GLU A 543 -7.37 -8.86 26.62
N ILE A 544 -8.40 -8.04 26.30
CA ILE A 544 -9.26 -7.38 27.28
C ILE A 544 -10.67 -7.94 27.21
#